data_162ad8a1a2fe0a0f8bf650195a15e4e1
#
_entry.id   162ad8a1a2fe0a0f8bf650195a15e4e1
#
_cell.length_a   1.000
_cell.length_b   1.000
_cell.length_c   1.000
_cell.angle_alpha   90.00
_cell.angle_beta   90.00
_cell.angle_gamma   90.00
#
_symmetry.space_group_name_H-M   'P 1'
#
loop_
_entity.id
_entity.type
_entity.pdbx_description
1 polymer ?
#
loop_
_entity_poly.entity_id
_entity_poly.type
_entity_poly.pdbx_seq_one_letter_code
_entity_poly.pdbx_strand_id
1 'polypeptide(L)'
;VSNRKVYELGIDSIPSESECYPAKLAHGHVQWLINNGIKTIFYPSIPYERNEFAEANNHYNCPIVTSYPENIKNNIDAIVHGEVDFLHPFISFASEDTISYRLVEELSEKFHIPADEIKKATHTAWEELAACRKDMQKKGEETIKFLNETGNRGIVLAGRPYHIDPEVNHGIPELILSLIHI
;
A
#
# COMPACT_ATOMS: atom_id res chain seq x y z
N VAL A 1 9.66 -6.07 4.35
CA VAL A 1 9.11 -5.62 5.64
C VAL A 1 9.86 -4.36 6.05
N SER A 2 9.14 -3.34 6.47
CA SER A 2 9.70 -2.07 6.90
C SER A 2 10.54 -2.25 8.18
N ASN A 3 11.59 -1.49 8.28
CA ASN A 3 12.45 -1.39 9.46
C ASN A 3 13.29 -0.10 9.39
N ARG A 4 13.98 0.21 10.46
CA ARG A 4 14.82 1.42 10.56
C ARG A 4 15.84 1.55 9.43
N LYS A 5 16.45 0.46 8.98
CA LYS A 5 17.43 0.48 7.88
C LYS A 5 16.79 0.89 6.54
N VAL A 6 15.56 0.43 6.28
CA VAL A 6 14.80 0.86 5.09
C VAL A 6 14.50 2.36 5.16
N TYR A 7 14.07 2.87 6.31
CA TYR A 7 13.88 4.31 6.50
C TYR A 7 15.16 5.11 6.18
N GLU A 8 16.29 4.67 6.70
CA GLU A 8 17.59 5.33 6.51
C GLU A 8 18.03 5.41 5.04
N LEU A 9 17.67 4.43 4.22
CA LEU A 9 17.93 4.47 2.77
C LEU A 9 17.20 5.61 2.04
N GLY A 10 16.08 6.07 2.57
CA GLY A 10 15.26 7.10 1.93
C GLY A 10 15.52 8.51 2.41
N ILE A 11 16.32 8.71 3.47
CA ILE A 11 16.44 10.00 4.17
C ILE A 11 16.79 11.15 3.21
N ASP A 12 17.73 10.94 2.31
CA ASP A 12 18.25 11.99 1.42
C ASP A 12 17.20 12.48 0.40
N SER A 13 16.17 11.68 0.15
CA SER A 13 15.09 12.00 -0.80
C SER A 13 13.80 12.48 -0.16
N ILE A 14 13.72 12.52 1.19
CA ILE A 14 12.54 13.00 1.91
C ILE A 14 12.51 14.54 1.84
N PRO A 15 11.50 15.16 1.20
CA PRO A 15 11.51 16.60 0.95
C PRO A 15 11.19 17.45 2.19
N SER A 16 10.57 16.87 3.21
CA SER A 16 10.16 17.59 4.43
C SER A 16 10.15 16.70 5.66
N GLU A 17 10.65 17.24 6.77
CA GLU A 17 10.56 16.58 8.07
C GLU A 17 9.13 16.42 8.58
N SER A 18 8.22 17.27 8.15
CA SER A 18 6.80 17.24 8.53
C SER A 18 5.99 16.16 7.77
N GLU A 19 6.59 15.49 6.80
CA GLU A 19 5.95 14.38 6.09
C GLU A 19 5.66 13.22 7.03
N CYS A 20 4.51 12.54 6.83
CA CYS A 20 4.14 11.42 7.70
C CYS A 20 5.10 10.24 7.54
N TYR A 21 5.29 9.48 8.62
CA TYR A 21 6.28 8.41 8.66
C TYR A 21 6.09 7.32 7.58
N PRO A 22 4.87 6.88 7.26
CA PRO A 22 4.66 5.95 6.13
C PRO A 22 5.14 6.50 4.79
N ALA A 23 4.98 7.80 4.53
CA ALA A 23 5.49 8.43 3.32
C ALA A 23 7.02 8.38 3.26
N LYS A 24 7.68 8.69 4.37
CA LYS A 24 9.14 8.59 4.50
C LYS A 24 9.65 7.18 4.24
N LEU A 25 8.96 6.16 4.77
CA LEU A 25 9.29 4.76 4.51
C LEU A 25 9.15 4.37 3.04
N ALA A 26 8.18 4.94 2.32
CA ALA A 26 8.01 4.67 0.89
C ALA A 26 9.25 5.08 0.08
N HIS A 27 9.89 6.21 0.40
CA HIS A 27 11.17 6.60 -0.19
C HIS A 27 12.24 5.52 0.03
N GLY A 28 12.37 5.03 1.26
CA GLY A 28 13.33 3.98 1.60
C GLY A 28 13.09 2.66 0.85
N HIS A 29 11.83 2.25 0.70
CA HIS A 29 11.49 1.05 -0.05
C HIS A 29 11.86 1.18 -1.54
N VAL A 30 11.60 2.33 -2.16
CA VAL A 30 11.96 2.57 -3.55
C VAL A 30 13.48 2.62 -3.71
N GLN A 31 14.17 3.31 -2.82
CA GLN A 31 15.65 3.33 -2.82
C GLN A 31 16.25 1.93 -2.64
N TRP A 32 15.62 1.10 -1.80
CA TRP A 32 16.04 -0.30 -1.64
C TRP A 32 15.93 -1.09 -2.96
N LEU A 33 14.84 -0.92 -3.71
CA LEU A 33 14.67 -1.56 -5.02
C LEU A 33 15.76 -1.11 -6.00
N ILE A 34 16.04 0.18 -6.04
CA ILE A 34 17.08 0.76 -6.89
C ILE A 34 18.48 0.19 -6.55
N ASN A 35 18.80 0.13 -5.27
CA ASN A 35 20.07 -0.40 -4.76
C ASN A 35 20.23 -1.91 -5.06
N ASN A 36 19.12 -2.64 -5.25
CA ASN A 36 19.11 -4.04 -5.68
C ASN A 36 19.06 -4.21 -7.21
N GLY A 37 19.29 -3.15 -7.98
CA GLY A 37 19.44 -3.19 -9.43
C GLY A 37 18.11 -3.22 -10.20
N ILE A 38 16.98 -2.94 -9.56
CA ILE A 38 15.69 -2.84 -10.27
C ILE A 38 15.68 -1.59 -11.14
N LYS A 39 15.37 -1.76 -12.42
CA LYS A 39 15.39 -0.69 -13.42
C LYS A 39 14.01 -0.21 -13.87
N THR A 40 12.95 -0.95 -13.53
CA THR A 40 11.57 -0.56 -13.80
C THR A 40 10.76 -0.73 -12.54
N ILE A 41 10.13 0.34 -12.08
CA ILE A 41 9.31 0.36 -10.86
C ILE A 41 7.91 0.86 -11.23
N PHE A 42 6.89 0.09 -10.88
CA PHE A 42 5.50 0.47 -11.04
C PHE A 42 4.93 0.86 -9.68
N TYR A 43 4.60 2.14 -9.50
CA TYR A 43 4.04 2.67 -8.27
C TYR A 43 2.90 3.64 -8.59
N PRO A 44 1.66 3.17 -8.71
CA PRO A 44 0.52 4.01 -9.09
C PRO A 44 0.09 4.97 -7.99
N SER A 45 -0.41 6.14 -8.40
CA SER A 45 -1.17 7.05 -7.55
C SER A 45 -2.63 6.62 -7.51
N ILE A 46 -3.17 6.32 -6.33
CA ILE A 46 -4.53 5.81 -6.17
C ILE A 46 -5.38 6.83 -5.41
N PRO A 47 -6.15 7.71 -6.10
CA PRO A 47 -6.98 8.72 -5.46
C PRO A 47 -8.27 8.16 -4.86
N TYR A 48 -8.83 7.10 -5.46
CA TYR A 48 -10.10 6.49 -5.06
C TYR A 48 -9.93 5.02 -4.75
N GLU A 49 -10.42 4.63 -3.60
CA GLU A 49 -10.58 3.23 -3.20
C GLU A 49 -11.94 2.69 -3.61
N ARG A 50 -12.08 1.37 -3.57
CA ARG A 50 -13.37 0.71 -3.72
C ARG A 50 -14.32 1.19 -2.63
N ASN A 51 -15.55 1.55 -3.01
CA ASN A 51 -16.59 1.85 -2.04
C ASN A 51 -17.09 0.55 -1.40
N GLU A 52 -16.62 0.27 -0.17
CA GLU A 52 -17.00 -0.93 0.59
C GLU A 52 -18.25 -0.72 1.45
N PHE A 53 -18.55 0.54 1.77
CA PHE A 53 -19.66 0.93 2.61
C PHE A 53 -20.50 1.97 1.89
N ALA A 54 -21.67 1.56 1.40
CA ALA A 54 -22.55 2.44 0.63
C ALA A 54 -22.97 3.71 1.39
N GLU A 55 -22.97 3.65 2.73
CA GLU A 55 -23.32 4.76 3.62
C GLU A 55 -22.14 5.71 3.91
N ALA A 56 -20.93 5.37 3.47
CA ALA A 56 -19.77 6.23 3.65
C ALA A 56 -19.89 7.50 2.78
N ASN A 57 -19.52 8.64 3.34
CA ASN A 57 -19.59 9.93 2.64
C ASN A 57 -18.67 10.00 1.42
N ASN A 58 -17.55 9.29 1.45
CA ASN A 58 -16.61 9.23 0.35
C ASN A 58 -15.69 8.01 0.49
N HIS A 59 -14.93 7.74 -0.57
CA HIS A 59 -13.94 6.67 -0.64
C HIS A 59 -12.60 7.19 -1.19
N TYR A 60 -12.27 8.43 -0.93
CA TYR A 60 -10.98 9.02 -1.26
C TYR A 60 -9.87 8.44 -0.40
N ASN A 61 -8.74 8.20 -1.02
CA ASN A 61 -7.52 7.91 -0.29
C ASN A 61 -6.97 9.16 0.41
N CYS A 62 -6.09 8.97 1.38
CA CYS A 62 -5.38 10.09 1.97
C CYS A 62 -4.60 10.85 0.88
N PRO A 63 -4.69 12.19 0.80
CA PRO A 63 -3.97 12.98 -0.21
C PRO A 63 -2.46 12.72 -0.21
N ILE A 64 -1.87 12.52 0.96
CA ILE A 64 -0.44 12.19 1.08
C ILE A 64 -0.15 10.83 0.46
N VAL A 65 -0.96 9.79 0.75
CA VAL A 65 -0.81 8.46 0.14
C VAL A 65 -0.94 8.52 -1.37
N THR A 66 -1.91 9.27 -1.87
CA THR A 66 -2.08 9.48 -3.32
C THR A 66 -0.86 10.15 -3.96
N SER A 67 -0.20 11.04 -3.25
CA SER A 67 0.95 11.80 -3.75
C SER A 67 2.30 11.11 -3.58
N TYR A 68 2.40 9.96 -2.90
CA TYR A 68 3.69 9.26 -2.72
C TYR A 68 4.46 9.07 -4.02
N PRO A 69 3.86 8.54 -5.11
CA PRO A 69 4.61 8.33 -6.34
C PRO A 69 5.15 9.62 -6.95
N GLU A 70 4.36 10.68 -6.94
CA GLU A 70 4.78 12.00 -7.45
C GLU A 70 5.91 12.61 -6.62
N ASN A 71 5.82 12.44 -5.31
CA ASN A 71 6.86 12.92 -4.39
C ASN A 71 8.18 12.17 -4.60
N ILE A 72 8.11 10.86 -4.63
CA ILE A 72 9.25 9.96 -4.87
C ILE A 72 9.91 10.26 -6.22
N LYS A 73 9.12 10.38 -7.30
CA LYS A 73 9.58 10.68 -8.63
C LYS A 73 10.45 11.94 -8.71
N ASN A 74 10.04 12.97 -7.97
CA ASN A 74 10.70 14.28 -8.04
C ASN A 74 11.88 14.44 -7.07
N ASN A 75 12.10 13.47 -6.16
CA ASN A 75 13.09 13.60 -5.09
C ASN A 75 14.12 12.45 -5.04
N ILE A 76 13.97 11.38 -5.80
CA ILE A 76 14.98 10.32 -5.91
C ILE A 76 15.83 10.56 -7.14
N ASP A 77 17.11 10.86 -6.97
CA ASP A 77 18.03 11.24 -8.03
C ASP A 77 18.07 10.25 -9.21
N ALA A 78 18.14 8.96 -8.95
CA ALA A 78 18.17 7.94 -9.99
C ALA A 78 16.90 7.95 -10.88
N ILE A 79 15.76 8.35 -10.33
CA ILE A 79 14.52 8.51 -11.08
C ILE A 79 14.52 9.83 -11.84
N VAL A 80 14.93 10.92 -11.20
CA VAL A 80 15.02 12.26 -11.79
C VAL A 80 15.97 12.26 -13.00
N HIS A 81 17.09 11.57 -12.89
CA HIS A 81 18.09 11.46 -13.97
C HIS A 81 17.76 10.40 -15.04
N GLY A 82 16.64 9.69 -14.90
CA GLY A 82 16.21 8.68 -15.88
C GLY A 82 17.01 7.37 -15.88
N GLU A 83 17.72 7.07 -14.78
CA GLU A 83 18.43 5.79 -14.61
C GLU A 83 17.51 4.63 -14.29
N VAL A 84 16.30 4.95 -13.82
CA VAL A 84 15.22 4.04 -13.47
C VAL A 84 13.92 4.49 -14.15
N ASP A 85 13.28 3.57 -14.83
CA ASP A 85 11.96 3.77 -15.43
C ASP A 85 10.89 3.67 -14.33
N PHE A 86 10.31 4.81 -13.95
CA PHE A 86 9.34 4.90 -12.86
C PHE A 86 7.94 5.19 -13.41
N LEU A 87 7.09 4.15 -13.40
CA LEU A 87 5.69 4.23 -13.83
C LEU A 87 4.81 4.61 -12.63
N HIS A 88 4.18 5.76 -12.72
CA HIS A 88 3.36 6.32 -11.63
C HIS A 88 1.97 6.79 -12.11
N PRO A 89 1.22 5.97 -12.87
CA PRO A 89 -0.08 6.39 -13.38
C PRO A 89 -1.08 6.64 -12.26
N PHE A 90 -2.02 7.56 -12.52
CA PHE A 90 -3.21 7.69 -11.67
C PHE A 90 -4.19 6.58 -12.01
N ILE A 91 -4.51 5.74 -11.03
CA ILE A 91 -5.44 4.61 -11.17
C ILE A 91 -6.52 4.72 -10.11
N SER A 92 -7.78 4.73 -10.52
CA SER A 92 -8.91 4.69 -9.61
C SER A 92 -9.34 3.25 -9.34
N PHE A 93 -9.47 2.87 -8.07
CA PHE A 93 -10.01 1.57 -7.66
C PHE A 93 -11.53 1.56 -7.51
N ALA A 94 -12.23 2.54 -8.08
CA ALA A 94 -13.69 2.59 -8.05
C ALA A 94 -14.34 1.36 -8.71
N SER A 95 -13.75 0.83 -9.79
CA SER A 95 -14.20 -0.38 -10.45
C SER A 95 -13.07 -1.12 -11.16
N GLU A 96 -13.26 -2.41 -11.40
CA GLU A 96 -12.35 -3.24 -12.20
C GLU A 96 -12.15 -2.70 -13.61
N ASP A 97 -13.23 -2.26 -14.26
CA ASP A 97 -13.18 -1.70 -15.63
C ASP A 97 -12.28 -0.46 -15.70
N THR A 98 -12.38 0.42 -14.69
CA THR A 98 -11.55 1.63 -14.63
C THR A 98 -10.08 1.30 -14.52
N ILE A 99 -9.73 0.33 -13.66
CA ILE A 99 -8.35 -0.14 -13.50
C ILE A 99 -7.87 -0.78 -14.80
N SER A 100 -8.67 -1.68 -15.35
CA SER A 100 -8.34 -2.44 -16.56
C SER A 100 -8.05 -1.50 -17.73
N TYR A 101 -8.92 -0.53 -17.96
CA TYR A 101 -8.75 0.47 -19.01
C TYR A 101 -7.44 1.24 -18.83
N ARG A 102 -7.18 1.74 -17.62
CA ARG A 102 -5.98 2.53 -17.35
C ARG A 102 -4.69 1.73 -17.46
N LEU A 103 -4.70 0.47 -17.01
CA LEU A 103 -3.54 -0.42 -17.16
C LEU A 103 -3.25 -0.78 -18.62
N VAL A 104 -4.30 -0.94 -19.44
CA VAL A 104 -4.10 -1.15 -20.89
C VAL A 104 -3.42 0.07 -21.53
N GLU A 105 -3.86 1.28 -21.23
CA GLU A 105 -3.23 2.51 -21.73
C GLU A 105 -1.75 2.61 -21.34
N GLU A 106 -1.42 2.28 -20.08
CA GLU A 106 -0.06 2.46 -19.55
C GLU A 106 0.92 1.36 -19.97
N LEU A 107 0.44 0.11 -20.10
CA LEU A 107 1.32 -1.04 -20.22
C LEU A 107 1.36 -1.65 -21.60
N SER A 108 0.26 -1.57 -22.37
CA SER A 108 0.12 -2.34 -23.60
C SER A 108 1.17 -1.93 -24.65
N GLU A 109 1.27 -0.66 -24.95
CA GLU A 109 2.22 -0.17 -25.94
C GLU A 109 3.67 -0.26 -25.44
N LYS A 110 3.90 0.18 -24.20
CA LYS A 110 5.23 0.25 -23.59
C LYS A 110 5.92 -1.12 -23.49
N PHE A 111 5.18 -2.15 -23.10
CA PHE A 111 5.72 -3.50 -22.89
C PHE A 111 5.30 -4.51 -23.96
N HIS A 112 4.59 -4.05 -25.00
CA HIS A 112 4.07 -4.91 -26.07
C HIS A 112 3.19 -6.06 -25.56
N ILE A 113 2.37 -5.79 -24.52
CA ILE A 113 1.46 -6.75 -23.91
C ILE A 113 0.08 -6.60 -24.54
N PRO A 114 -0.54 -7.69 -25.02
CA PRO A 114 -1.90 -7.65 -25.56
C PRO A 114 -2.91 -7.14 -24.52
N ALA A 115 -3.84 -6.28 -24.95
CA ALA A 115 -4.85 -5.71 -24.05
C ALA A 115 -5.68 -6.77 -23.32
N ASP A 116 -5.98 -7.90 -23.97
CA ASP A 116 -6.74 -9.00 -23.37
C ASP A 116 -5.97 -9.71 -22.24
N GLU A 117 -4.66 -9.79 -22.36
CA GLU A 117 -3.80 -10.34 -21.29
C GLU A 117 -3.80 -9.41 -20.06
N ILE A 118 -3.67 -8.09 -20.27
CA ILE A 118 -3.76 -7.10 -19.19
C ILE A 118 -5.12 -7.16 -18.50
N LYS A 119 -6.22 -7.22 -19.27
CA LYS A 119 -7.58 -7.33 -18.73
C LYS A 119 -7.76 -8.59 -17.90
N LYS A 120 -7.27 -9.73 -18.38
CA LYS A 120 -7.33 -10.99 -17.64
C LYS A 120 -6.52 -10.93 -16.35
N ALA A 121 -5.32 -10.36 -16.38
CA ALA A 121 -4.48 -10.19 -15.20
C ALA A 121 -5.16 -9.26 -14.18
N THR A 122 -5.77 -8.16 -14.65
CA THR A 122 -6.53 -7.23 -13.80
C THR A 122 -7.70 -7.93 -13.11
N HIS A 123 -8.47 -8.72 -13.86
CA HIS A 123 -9.58 -9.51 -13.31
C HIS A 123 -9.09 -10.46 -12.21
N THR A 124 -8.05 -11.24 -12.49
CA THR A 124 -7.48 -12.16 -11.50
C THR A 124 -7.01 -11.42 -10.23
N ALA A 125 -6.35 -10.28 -10.39
CA ALA A 125 -5.91 -9.46 -9.25
C ALA A 125 -7.09 -8.87 -8.45
N TRP A 126 -8.17 -8.49 -9.14
CA TRP A 126 -9.38 -7.98 -8.50
C TRP A 126 -10.11 -9.04 -7.67
N GLU A 127 -10.18 -10.27 -8.20
CA GLU A 127 -10.73 -11.42 -7.46
C GLU A 127 -9.86 -11.77 -6.25
N GLU A 128 -8.54 -11.78 -6.41
CA GLU A 128 -7.61 -12.07 -5.31
C GLU A 128 -7.68 -11.02 -4.19
N LEU A 129 -7.81 -9.74 -4.55
CA LEU A 129 -8.04 -8.69 -3.56
C LEU A 129 -9.33 -8.91 -2.75
N ALA A 130 -10.40 -9.35 -3.41
CA ALA A 130 -11.66 -9.68 -2.75
C ALA A 130 -11.52 -10.93 -1.85
N ALA A 131 -10.78 -11.94 -2.29
CA ALA A 131 -10.49 -13.15 -1.52
C ALA A 131 -9.67 -12.84 -0.26
N CYS A 132 -8.60 -12.05 -0.39
CA CYS A 132 -7.77 -11.59 0.73
C CYS A 132 -8.60 -10.86 1.81
N ARG A 133 -9.54 -10.00 1.39
CA ARG A 133 -10.43 -9.30 2.33
C ARG A 133 -11.35 -10.27 3.08
N LYS A 134 -11.91 -11.27 2.37
CA LYS A 134 -12.74 -12.31 3.01
C LYS A 134 -11.94 -13.13 4.03
N ASP A 135 -10.70 -13.45 3.72
CA ASP A 135 -9.82 -14.18 4.64
C ASP A 135 -9.53 -13.38 5.91
N MET A 136 -9.29 -12.08 5.78
CA MET A 136 -9.14 -11.19 6.94
C MET A 136 -10.42 -11.13 7.79
N GLN A 137 -11.60 -11.00 7.16
CA GLN A 137 -12.89 -11.00 7.86
C GLN A 137 -13.13 -12.32 8.59
N LYS A 138 -12.91 -13.44 7.91
CA LYS A 138 -13.02 -14.78 8.50
C LYS A 138 -12.10 -14.94 9.71
N LYS A 139 -10.86 -14.45 9.61
CA LYS A 139 -9.92 -14.50 10.74
C LYS A 139 -10.40 -13.65 11.92
N GLY A 140 -11.02 -12.51 11.67
CA GLY A 140 -11.68 -11.69 12.68
C GLY A 140 -12.83 -12.44 13.37
N GLU A 141 -13.71 -13.09 12.60
CA GLU A 141 -14.83 -13.90 13.14
C GLU A 141 -14.34 -15.08 13.99
N GLU A 142 -13.33 -15.81 13.52
CA GLU A 142 -12.67 -16.88 14.27
C GLU A 142 -12.11 -16.37 15.61
N THR A 143 -11.51 -15.19 15.62
CA THR A 143 -10.95 -14.57 16.82
C THR A 143 -12.07 -14.21 17.81
N ILE A 144 -13.16 -13.59 17.35
CA ILE A 144 -14.33 -13.26 18.20
C ILE A 144 -14.93 -14.53 18.79
N LYS A 145 -15.09 -15.58 17.97
CA LYS A 145 -15.59 -16.89 18.44
C LYS A 145 -14.69 -17.46 19.54
N PHE A 146 -13.38 -17.49 19.32
CA PHE A 146 -12.41 -17.97 20.31
C PHE A 146 -12.51 -17.20 21.64
N LEU A 147 -12.61 -15.87 21.59
CA LEU A 147 -12.75 -15.05 22.80
C LEU A 147 -14.05 -15.38 23.57
N ASN A 148 -15.16 -15.56 22.85
CA ASN A 148 -16.44 -15.92 23.46
C ASN A 148 -16.43 -17.32 24.10
N GLU A 149 -15.79 -18.30 23.46
CA GLU A 149 -15.71 -19.68 23.95
C GLU A 149 -14.77 -19.83 25.15
N THR A 150 -13.71 -19.03 25.19
CA THR A 150 -12.70 -19.11 26.27
C THR A 150 -12.95 -18.15 27.42
N GLY A 151 -13.84 -17.17 27.24
CA GLY A 151 -14.04 -16.09 28.20
C GLY A 151 -12.87 -15.09 28.28
N ASN A 152 -11.93 -15.17 27.35
CA ASN A 152 -10.80 -14.25 27.27
C ASN A 152 -11.24 -12.86 26.83
N ARG A 153 -10.47 -11.86 27.22
CA ARG A 153 -10.67 -10.47 26.76
C ARG A 153 -9.84 -10.20 25.53
N GLY A 154 -10.38 -9.40 24.62
CA GLY A 154 -9.67 -8.89 23.44
C GLY A 154 -9.60 -7.37 23.45
N ILE A 155 -8.59 -6.82 22.82
CA ILE A 155 -8.45 -5.39 22.58
C ILE A 155 -8.47 -5.17 21.08
N VAL A 156 -9.35 -4.28 20.61
CA VAL A 156 -9.38 -3.85 19.21
C VAL A 156 -8.45 -2.66 19.04
N LEU A 157 -7.38 -2.85 18.26
CA LEU A 157 -6.50 -1.77 17.86
C LEU A 157 -6.97 -1.26 16.49
N ALA A 158 -7.65 -0.12 16.48
CA ALA A 158 -8.15 0.49 15.25
C ALA A 158 -7.19 1.53 14.69
N GLY A 159 -6.95 1.48 13.37
CA GLY A 159 -6.07 2.41 12.69
C GLY A 159 -6.17 2.29 11.18
N ARG A 160 -5.30 2.99 10.45
CA ARG A 160 -5.14 2.82 9.01
C ARG A 160 -4.44 1.49 8.70
N PRO A 161 -4.64 0.89 7.51
CA PRO A 161 -4.05 -0.41 7.16
C PRO A 161 -2.53 -0.48 7.36
N TYR A 162 -1.80 0.61 7.10
CA TYR A 162 -0.34 0.64 7.28
C TYR A 162 0.12 0.58 8.74
N HIS A 163 -0.77 0.75 9.73
CA HIS A 163 -0.43 0.60 11.15
C HIS A 163 -0.18 -0.86 11.58
N ILE A 164 -0.45 -1.84 10.72
CA ILE A 164 -0.02 -3.23 10.94
C ILE A 164 1.47 -3.43 10.62
N ASP A 165 2.11 -2.48 9.94
CA ASP A 165 3.54 -2.53 9.67
C ASP A 165 4.33 -2.32 10.98
N PRO A 166 5.31 -3.21 11.30
CA PRO A 166 6.02 -3.19 12.58
C PRO A 166 6.86 -1.93 12.80
N GLU A 167 7.33 -1.28 11.75
CA GLU A 167 8.08 -0.02 11.88
C GLU A 167 7.12 1.15 12.10
N VAL A 168 5.98 1.15 11.45
CA VAL A 168 4.97 2.23 11.56
C VAL A 168 4.24 2.18 12.90
N ASN A 169 3.97 1.00 13.44
CA ASN A 169 3.23 0.84 14.70
C ASN A 169 4.06 1.11 15.97
N HIS A 170 5.38 1.28 15.83
CA HIS A 170 6.29 1.58 16.94
C HIS A 170 6.22 0.61 18.14
N GLY A 171 5.85 -0.66 17.91
CA GLY A 171 5.72 -1.66 18.96
C GLY A 171 4.49 -1.49 19.86
N ILE A 172 3.47 -0.74 19.44
CA ILE A 172 2.24 -0.55 20.21
C ILE A 172 1.53 -1.87 20.50
N PRO A 173 1.35 -2.82 19.54
CA PRO A 173 0.74 -4.12 19.83
C PRO A 173 1.49 -4.91 20.90
N GLU A 174 2.81 -4.95 20.84
CA GLU A 174 3.67 -5.64 21.80
C GLU A 174 3.58 -5.00 23.19
N LEU A 175 3.55 -3.66 23.25
CA LEU A 175 3.37 -2.93 24.50
C LEU A 175 2.02 -3.29 25.15
N ILE A 176 0.94 -3.26 24.38
CA ILE A 176 -0.40 -3.62 24.89
C ILE A 176 -0.39 -5.05 25.42
N LEU A 177 0.16 -6.02 24.68
CA LEU A 177 0.27 -7.41 25.12
C LEU A 177 1.08 -7.55 26.41
N SER A 178 2.15 -6.77 26.57
CA SER A 178 2.97 -6.80 27.81
C SER A 178 2.22 -6.28 29.03
N LEU A 179 1.23 -5.41 28.85
CA LEU A 179 0.42 -4.82 29.93
C LEU A 179 -0.81 -5.66 30.30
N ILE A 180 -1.26 -6.58 29.46
CA ILE A 180 -2.43 -7.44 29.73
C ILE A 180 -2.15 -8.45 30.86
N HIS A 181 -0.92 -8.70 31.20
CA HIS A 181 -0.50 -9.61 32.27
C HIS A 181 -0.38 -8.94 33.64
N ILE A 182 -0.74 -7.67 33.73
CA ILE A 182 -0.87 -6.94 34.99
C ILE A 182 -2.37 -6.88 35.35
#